data_a30f89bceee2739e657ab372f017ad27
#
_entry.id   a30f89bceee2739e657ab372f017ad27
#
_cell.length_a   1.000
_cell.length_b   1.000
_cell.length_c   1.000
_cell.angle_alpha   90.00
_cell.angle_beta   90.00
_cell.angle_gamma   90.00
#
_symmetry.space_group_name_H-M   'P 1'
#
loop_
_entity.id
_entity.type
_entity.pdbx_description
1 polymer ?
#
loop_
_entity_poly.entity_id
_entity_poly.type
_entity_poly.pdbx_seq_one_letter_code
_entity_poly.pdbx_strand_id
1 'polypeptide(L)'
;ERPMNSAEWPIRVESVTAAALTEWRTGDQLEPNRAGGWQLVYVRSGIVEEFCDDRRVPLRAGHILFHQPEETHAMRAVGEVPPEVLRVEFTCDGPGMDLFRGRHLLTNAAERSCLRLLTDAAHEVFVPPAAPGDRPVPRSEQPFGARELLALYLSQLLYLTARRMRRTRRPGPRARAEQNQAALVDGVRLYFSEHID
;
A
#
# COMPACT_ATOMS: atom_id res chain seq x y z
N GLU A 1 -21.57 10.75 6.20
CA GLU A 1 -20.93 9.53 5.64
C GLU A 1 -22.03 8.53 5.30
N ARG A 2 -22.27 8.26 4.02
CA ARG A 2 -23.15 7.16 3.62
C ARG A 2 -22.56 5.85 4.15
N PRO A 3 -23.35 5.00 4.81
CA PRO A 3 -22.90 3.64 5.08
C PRO A 3 -22.65 2.97 3.72
N MET A 4 -21.45 2.48 3.51
CA MET A 4 -21.09 1.74 2.29
C MET A 4 -22.06 0.56 2.15
N ASN A 5 -22.78 0.54 1.04
CA ASN A 5 -23.64 -0.58 0.67
C ASN A 5 -22.77 -1.84 0.58
N SER A 6 -23.15 -2.90 1.27
CA SER A 6 -22.42 -4.17 1.33
C SER A 6 -22.27 -4.88 -0.03
N ALA A 7 -22.88 -4.34 -1.08
CA ALA A 7 -22.81 -4.88 -2.44
C ALA A 7 -21.66 -4.32 -3.29
N GLU A 8 -20.97 -3.27 -2.84
CA GLU A 8 -19.80 -2.72 -3.54
C GLU A 8 -18.52 -3.19 -2.86
N TRP A 9 -17.71 -3.93 -3.58
CA TRP A 9 -16.37 -4.30 -3.12
C TRP A 9 -15.54 -3.03 -2.99
N PRO A 10 -15.09 -2.65 -1.77
CA PRO A 10 -14.37 -1.39 -1.56
C PRO A 10 -12.99 -1.36 -2.20
N ILE A 11 -12.45 -2.54 -2.56
CA ILE A 11 -11.16 -2.74 -3.23
C ILE A 11 -11.33 -3.97 -4.13
N ARG A 12 -11.06 -3.82 -5.41
CA ARG A 12 -11.10 -4.91 -6.38
C ARG A 12 -9.83 -4.89 -7.22
N VAL A 13 -8.95 -5.84 -6.98
CA VAL A 13 -7.78 -6.07 -7.83
C VAL A 13 -8.27 -6.70 -9.13
N GLU A 14 -8.00 -6.03 -10.25
CA GLU A 14 -8.39 -6.51 -11.57
C GLU A 14 -7.29 -7.36 -12.20
N SER A 15 -6.05 -6.89 -12.11
CA SER A 15 -4.89 -7.62 -12.60
C SER A 15 -3.60 -7.20 -11.89
N VAL A 16 -2.65 -8.14 -11.82
CA VAL A 16 -1.25 -7.85 -11.47
C VAL A 16 -0.46 -7.88 -12.78
N THR A 17 0.06 -6.73 -13.19
CA THR A 17 0.73 -6.56 -14.49
C THR A 17 2.24 -6.79 -14.42
N ALA A 18 2.83 -6.63 -13.24
CA ALA A 18 4.23 -6.92 -12.95
C ALA A 18 4.42 -7.18 -11.45
N ALA A 19 5.23 -8.16 -11.08
CA ALA A 19 5.62 -8.39 -9.69
C ALA A 19 6.97 -9.09 -9.64
N ALA A 20 7.92 -8.53 -8.88
CA ALA A 20 9.20 -9.17 -8.64
C ALA A 20 9.82 -8.69 -7.32
N LEU A 21 10.44 -9.62 -6.60
CA LEU A 21 11.41 -9.33 -5.57
C LEU A 21 12.79 -9.31 -6.22
N THR A 22 13.51 -8.21 -6.06
CA THR A 22 14.86 -8.01 -6.61
C THR A 22 15.84 -7.61 -5.53
N GLU A 23 17.06 -8.11 -5.62
CA GLU A 23 18.18 -7.65 -4.82
C GLU A 23 18.88 -6.51 -5.54
N TRP A 24 19.13 -5.43 -4.82
CA TRP A 24 19.78 -4.23 -5.32
C TRP A 24 21.19 -4.12 -4.74
N ARG A 25 22.11 -3.57 -5.52
CA ARG A 25 23.43 -3.17 -4.99
C ARG A 25 23.33 -1.75 -4.43
N THR A 26 24.17 -1.44 -3.45
CA THR A 26 24.27 -0.06 -2.97
C THR A 26 24.62 0.88 -4.13
N GLY A 27 23.82 1.93 -4.29
CA GLY A 27 23.93 2.88 -5.38
C GLY A 27 23.08 2.57 -6.62
N ASP A 28 22.50 1.38 -6.73
CA ASP A 28 21.52 1.09 -7.79
C ASP A 28 20.35 2.08 -7.66
N GLN A 29 19.84 2.51 -8.80
CA GLN A 29 18.74 3.45 -8.85
C GLN A 29 17.74 3.07 -9.93
N LEU A 30 16.49 3.41 -9.66
CA LEU A 30 15.40 3.45 -10.60
C LEU A 30 15.22 4.89 -11.04
N GLU A 31 15.41 5.14 -12.33
CA GLU A 31 15.17 6.47 -12.90
C GLU A 31 13.68 6.86 -12.78
N PRO A 32 13.37 8.17 -12.77
CA PRO A 32 12.00 8.65 -12.67
C PRO A 32 11.11 7.99 -13.72
N ASN A 33 10.07 7.31 -13.28
CA ASN A 33 9.11 6.65 -14.14
C ASN A 33 7.67 6.87 -13.65
N ARG A 34 6.72 6.52 -14.49
CA ARG A 34 5.28 6.51 -14.20
C ARG A 34 4.71 5.14 -14.56
N ALA A 35 3.83 4.64 -13.73
CA ALA A 35 3.04 3.46 -14.04
C ALA A 35 1.59 3.84 -14.30
N GLY A 36 0.97 3.21 -15.30
CA GLY A 36 -0.46 3.40 -15.59
C GLY A 36 -1.38 2.75 -14.54
N GLY A 37 -0.83 1.91 -13.65
CA GLY A 37 -1.53 1.28 -12.53
C GLY A 37 -1.00 1.72 -11.17
N TRP A 38 -1.59 1.18 -10.12
CA TRP A 38 -1.06 1.27 -8.78
C TRP A 38 0.26 0.52 -8.66
N GLN A 39 1.17 1.06 -7.85
CA GLN A 39 2.39 0.35 -7.48
C GLN A 39 2.47 0.18 -5.96
N LEU A 40 2.95 -0.99 -5.55
CA LEU A 40 3.33 -1.32 -4.20
C LEU A 40 4.83 -1.56 -4.18
N VAL A 41 5.52 -0.89 -3.26
CA VAL A 41 6.93 -1.08 -2.96
C VAL A 41 7.04 -1.59 -1.53
N TYR A 42 7.69 -2.74 -1.35
CA TYR A 42 7.97 -3.30 -0.02
C TYR A 42 9.45 -3.60 0.11
N VAL A 43 10.07 -3.08 1.17
CA VAL A 43 11.48 -3.35 1.48
C VAL A 43 11.56 -4.53 2.45
N ARG A 44 12.09 -5.67 1.97
CA ARG A 44 12.29 -6.88 2.78
C ARG A 44 13.52 -6.77 3.66
N SER A 45 14.61 -6.23 3.12
CA SER A 45 15.88 -5.98 3.81
C SER A 45 16.55 -4.72 3.30
N GLY A 46 17.50 -4.17 4.03
CA GLY A 46 18.24 -2.97 3.64
C GLY A 46 17.41 -1.68 3.71
N ILE A 47 17.83 -0.70 2.93
CA ILE A 47 17.23 0.65 2.89
C ILE A 47 17.22 1.15 1.46
N VAL A 48 16.09 1.72 1.03
CA VAL A 48 15.99 2.52 -0.19
C VAL A 48 15.46 3.89 0.12
N GLU A 49 15.82 4.86 -0.69
CA GLU A 49 15.26 6.20 -0.69
C GLU A 49 14.34 6.34 -1.88
N GLU A 50 13.09 6.64 -1.60
CA GLU A 50 12.06 6.92 -2.58
C GLU A 50 11.95 8.43 -2.78
N PHE A 51 11.84 8.85 -4.03
CA PHE A 51 11.67 10.23 -4.44
C PHE A 51 10.32 10.36 -5.15
N CYS A 52 9.39 11.04 -4.51
CA CYS A 52 8.04 11.31 -5.02
C CYS A 52 7.83 12.81 -5.06
N ASP A 53 7.70 13.39 -6.22
CA ASP A 53 7.70 14.85 -6.42
C ASP A 53 8.91 15.49 -5.70
N ASP A 54 8.67 16.45 -4.80
CA ASP A 54 9.73 17.12 -4.02
C ASP A 54 10.04 16.42 -2.67
N ARG A 55 9.49 15.22 -2.44
CA ARG A 55 9.66 14.50 -1.17
C ARG A 55 10.63 13.34 -1.32
N ARG A 56 11.49 13.20 -0.32
CA ARG A 56 12.39 12.07 -0.14
C ARG A 56 11.91 11.25 1.05
N VAL A 57 11.61 9.98 0.82
CA VAL A 57 11.06 9.06 1.82
C VAL A 57 12.02 7.87 2.01
N PRO A 58 12.70 7.75 3.15
CA PRO A 58 13.51 6.56 3.42
C PRO A 58 12.61 5.37 3.77
N LEU A 59 12.71 4.30 3.01
CA LEU A 59 12.06 3.02 3.26
C LEU A 59 13.08 2.04 3.82
N ARG A 60 12.81 1.52 5.01
CA ARG A 60 13.63 0.51 5.70
C ARG A 60 12.97 -0.86 5.63
N ALA A 61 13.68 -1.89 6.02
CA ALA A 61 13.11 -3.24 6.16
C ALA A 61 11.77 -3.23 6.90
N GLY A 62 10.77 -3.85 6.30
CA GLY A 62 9.39 -3.90 6.79
C GLY A 62 8.50 -2.74 6.35
N HIS A 63 9.02 -1.73 5.67
CA HIS A 63 8.21 -0.64 5.14
C HIS A 63 7.54 -0.99 3.82
N ILE A 64 6.32 -0.49 3.65
CA ILE A 64 5.52 -0.57 2.43
C ILE A 64 5.08 0.84 2.02
N LEU A 65 5.15 1.13 0.73
CA LEU A 65 4.71 2.38 0.11
C LEU A 65 3.79 2.07 -1.06
N PHE A 66 2.80 2.92 -1.28
CA PHE A 66 1.88 2.82 -2.41
C PHE A 66 1.97 4.07 -3.27
N HIS A 67 2.17 3.89 -4.57
CA HIS A 67 2.06 4.91 -5.59
C HIS A 67 0.73 4.77 -6.33
N GLN A 68 0.06 5.89 -6.54
CA GLN A 68 -1.14 5.94 -7.36
C GLN A 68 -0.78 5.89 -8.86
N PRO A 69 -1.72 5.56 -9.74
CA PRO A 69 -1.51 5.67 -11.18
C PRO A 69 -1.00 7.06 -11.56
N GLU A 70 -0.09 7.11 -12.55
CA GLU A 70 0.52 8.32 -13.11
C GLU A 70 1.40 9.13 -12.12
N GLU A 71 1.65 8.65 -10.92
CA GLU A 71 2.58 9.29 -9.98
C GLU A 71 4.03 9.08 -10.45
N THR A 72 4.78 10.18 -10.59
CA THR A 72 6.20 10.11 -10.93
C THR A 72 7.00 9.80 -9.67
N HIS A 73 7.82 8.76 -9.74
CA HIS A 73 8.68 8.35 -8.63
C HIS A 73 10.01 7.81 -9.13
N ALA A 74 11.02 7.89 -8.28
CA ALA A 74 12.35 7.34 -8.46
C ALA A 74 12.81 6.70 -7.16
N MET A 75 13.76 5.78 -7.24
CA MET A 75 14.24 5.05 -6.06
C MET A 75 15.75 4.85 -6.13
N ARG A 76 16.42 4.89 -5.00
CA ARG A 76 17.86 4.61 -4.88
C ARG A 76 18.15 3.72 -3.69
N ALA A 77 18.96 2.69 -3.91
CA ALA A 77 19.52 1.85 -2.85
C ALA A 77 20.58 2.63 -2.05
N VAL A 78 20.46 2.60 -0.72
CA VAL A 78 21.38 3.29 0.19
C VAL A 78 21.78 2.41 1.37
N GLY A 79 22.86 2.78 2.07
CA GLY A 79 23.37 2.02 3.20
C GLY A 79 24.31 0.89 2.78
N GLU A 80 24.77 0.11 3.77
CA GLU A 80 25.77 -0.94 3.59
C GLU A 80 25.15 -2.31 3.25
N VAL A 81 23.90 -2.52 3.67
CA VAL A 81 23.18 -3.79 3.43
C VAL A 81 22.43 -3.69 2.12
N PRO A 82 22.71 -4.56 1.14
CA PRO A 82 21.99 -4.64 -0.11
C PRO A 82 20.47 -4.78 0.13
N PRO A 83 19.63 -3.86 -0.36
CA PRO A 83 18.22 -3.98 -0.14
C PRO A 83 17.58 -5.03 -1.06
N GLU A 84 16.61 -5.74 -0.51
CA GLU A 84 15.69 -6.57 -1.26
C GLU A 84 14.34 -5.89 -1.34
N VAL A 85 13.88 -5.62 -2.55
CA VAL A 85 12.69 -4.83 -2.81
C VAL A 85 11.69 -5.62 -3.64
N LEU A 86 10.50 -5.84 -3.09
CA LEU A 86 9.35 -6.32 -3.83
C LEU A 86 8.63 -5.13 -4.45
N ARG A 87 8.53 -5.13 -5.77
CA ARG A 87 7.71 -4.18 -6.53
C ARG A 87 6.57 -4.92 -7.18
N VAL A 88 5.36 -4.40 -7.03
CA VAL A 88 4.14 -4.97 -7.62
C VAL A 88 3.39 -3.86 -8.33
N GLU A 89 3.13 -4.03 -9.61
CA GLU A 89 2.29 -3.14 -10.42
C GLU A 89 0.94 -3.83 -10.69
N PHE A 90 -0.15 -3.13 -10.46
CA PHE A 90 -1.49 -3.72 -10.56
C PHE A 90 -2.54 -2.69 -10.92
N THR A 91 -3.62 -3.17 -11.55
CA THR A 91 -4.85 -2.39 -11.72
C THR A 91 -5.84 -2.76 -10.63
N CYS A 92 -6.47 -1.75 -10.07
CA CYS A 92 -7.39 -1.91 -8.97
C CYS A 92 -8.46 -0.84 -9.02
N ASP A 93 -9.70 -1.26 -8.80
CA ASP A 93 -10.86 -0.39 -8.75
C ASP A 93 -11.46 -0.37 -7.33
N GLY A 94 -12.31 0.63 -7.09
CA GLY A 94 -13.06 0.80 -5.87
C GLY A 94 -12.60 1.96 -4.97
N PRO A 95 -13.53 2.56 -4.24
CA PRO A 95 -13.28 3.75 -3.42
C PRO A 95 -12.34 3.49 -2.24
N GLY A 96 -12.08 2.24 -1.91
CA GLY A 96 -11.13 1.86 -0.85
C GLY A 96 -9.68 2.16 -1.17
N MET A 97 -9.35 2.34 -2.45
CA MET A 97 -7.99 2.66 -2.89
C MET A 97 -7.54 4.06 -2.49
N ASP A 98 -8.45 5.00 -2.25
CA ASP A 98 -8.10 6.33 -1.72
C ASP A 98 -7.39 6.28 -0.35
N LEU A 99 -7.59 5.21 0.40
CA LEU A 99 -6.86 5.00 1.66
C LEU A 99 -5.34 4.87 1.46
N PHE A 100 -4.89 4.44 0.29
CA PHE A 100 -3.49 4.10 0.01
C PHE A 100 -2.72 5.25 -0.64
N ARG A 101 -3.37 6.31 -1.09
CA ARG A 101 -2.70 7.45 -1.75
C ARG A 101 -1.60 8.04 -0.87
N GLY A 102 -0.36 8.00 -1.36
CA GLY A 102 0.83 8.52 -0.67
C GLY A 102 1.09 7.88 0.71
N ARG A 103 0.66 6.64 0.92
CA ARG A 103 0.82 5.96 2.20
C ARG A 103 2.13 5.21 2.29
N HIS A 104 2.88 5.57 3.32
CA HIS A 104 4.08 4.93 3.80
C HIS A 104 3.79 4.31 5.18
N LEU A 105 3.96 3.01 5.32
CA LEU A 105 3.53 2.25 6.49
C LEU A 105 4.59 1.21 6.89
N LEU A 106 4.75 0.97 8.18
CA LEU A 106 5.45 -0.21 8.68
C LEU A 106 4.47 -1.39 8.71
N THR A 107 4.86 -2.52 8.12
CA THR A 107 4.04 -3.74 8.07
C THR A 107 3.99 -4.46 9.42
N ASN A 108 2.86 -5.07 9.73
CA ASN A 108 2.71 -5.98 10.86
C ASN A 108 3.00 -7.45 10.48
N ALA A 109 2.92 -8.38 11.43
CA ALA A 109 3.22 -9.80 11.19
C ALA A 109 2.28 -10.44 10.15
N ALA A 110 0.97 -10.13 10.18
CA ALA A 110 0.01 -10.69 9.23
C ALA A 110 0.25 -10.18 7.81
N GLU A 111 0.55 -8.88 7.66
CA GLU A 111 0.90 -8.28 6.38
C GLU A 111 2.20 -8.86 5.82
N ARG A 112 3.24 -9.07 6.66
CA ARG A 112 4.49 -9.73 6.23
C ARG A 112 4.29 -11.17 5.80
N SER A 113 3.42 -11.93 6.47
CA SER A 113 3.07 -13.29 6.05
C SER A 113 2.39 -13.28 4.68
N CYS A 114 1.50 -12.33 4.44
CA CYS A 114 0.83 -12.15 3.16
C CYS A 114 1.82 -11.72 2.05
N LEU A 115 2.75 -10.81 2.36
CA LEU A 115 3.80 -10.38 1.43
C LEU A 115 4.73 -11.52 1.01
N ARG A 116 5.01 -12.48 1.91
CA ARG A 116 5.76 -13.68 1.55
C ARG A 116 5.00 -14.53 0.54
N LEU A 117 3.72 -14.84 0.79
CA LEU A 117 2.90 -15.60 -0.15
C LEU A 117 2.76 -14.88 -1.51
N LEU A 118 2.62 -13.55 -1.48
CA LEU A 118 2.59 -12.71 -2.67
C LEU A 118 3.89 -12.81 -3.47
N THR A 119 5.05 -12.82 -2.78
CA THR A 119 6.36 -12.97 -3.40
C THR A 119 6.53 -14.35 -4.04
N ASP A 120 6.14 -15.41 -3.33
CA ASP A 120 6.21 -16.78 -3.83
C ASP A 120 5.34 -16.93 -5.09
N ALA A 121 4.09 -16.45 -5.07
CA ALA A 121 3.21 -16.45 -6.23
C ALA A 121 3.74 -15.57 -7.39
N ALA A 122 4.40 -14.45 -7.09
CA ALA A 122 5.02 -13.62 -8.12
C ALA A 122 6.13 -14.38 -8.88
N HIS A 123 6.93 -15.20 -8.20
CA HIS A 123 7.95 -16.05 -8.83
C HIS A 123 7.37 -17.14 -9.74
N GLU A 124 6.14 -17.60 -9.46
CA GLU A 124 5.44 -18.56 -10.34
C GLU A 124 4.92 -17.90 -11.62
N VAL A 125 4.56 -16.61 -11.56
CA VAL A 125 3.96 -15.87 -12.68
C VAL A 125 5.01 -15.13 -13.51
N PHE A 126 6.05 -14.58 -12.88
CA PHE A 126 7.03 -13.72 -13.52
C PHE A 126 8.46 -14.24 -13.38
N VAL A 127 9.28 -13.93 -14.36
CA VAL A 127 10.73 -14.04 -14.27
C VAL A 127 11.25 -12.71 -13.70
N PRO A 128 11.98 -12.74 -12.57
CA PRO A 128 12.59 -11.53 -12.03
C PRO A 128 13.52 -10.87 -13.05
N PRO A 129 13.57 -9.55 -13.12
CA PRO A 129 14.46 -8.84 -14.04
C PRO A 129 15.92 -8.94 -13.59
N ALA A 130 16.84 -8.79 -14.54
CA ALA A 130 18.27 -8.80 -14.28
C ALA A 130 18.76 -7.53 -13.54
N ALA A 131 18.10 -6.41 -13.77
CA ALA A 131 18.39 -5.14 -13.11
C ALA A 131 17.15 -4.60 -12.37
N PRO A 132 17.34 -3.87 -11.25
CA PRO A 132 16.24 -3.36 -10.43
C PRO A 132 15.22 -2.48 -11.15
N GLY A 133 15.66 -1.75 -12.18
CA GLY A 133 14.81 -0.86 -12.99
C GLY A 133 14.00 -1.57 -14.07
N ASP A 134 14.39 -2.77 -14.46
CA ASP A 134 13.74 -3.50 -15.52
C ASP A 134 12.38 -4.05 -15.10
N ARG A 135 11.51 -4.27 -16.09
CA ARG A 135 10.19 -4.87 -15.86
C ARG A 135 10.30 -6.40 -15.88
N PRO A 136 9.70 -7.10 -14.90
CA PRO A 136 9.63 -8.56 -14.93
C PRO A 136 8.80 -9.04 -16.12
N VAL A 137 9.20 -10.17 -16.72
CA VAL A 137 8.55 -10.77 -17.87
C VAL A 137 7.66 -11.93 -17.43
N PRO A 138 6.42 -12.05 -17.90
CA PRO A 138 5.59 -13.22 -17.60
C PRO A 138 6.27 -14.51 -18.05
N ARG A 139 6.20 -15.57 -17.24
CA ARG A 139 6.65 -16.91 -17.62
C ARG A 139 5.79 -17.47 -18.74
N SER A 140 6.39 -18.17 -19.67
CA SER A 140 5.70 -18.89 -20.75
C SER A 140 4.82 -20.02 -20.23
N GLU A 141 5.27 -20.71 -19.18
CA GLU A 141 4.55 -21.74 -18.48
C GLU A 141 4.31 -21.29 -17.03
N GLN A 142 3.07 -21.41 -16.58
CA GLN A 142 2.64 -21.01 -15.26
C GLN A 142 1.81 -22.13 -14.63
N PRO A 143 1.93 -22.40 -13.33
CA PRO A 143 1.06 -23.32 -12.63
C PRO A 143 -0.41 -22.92 -12.76
N PHE A 144 -1.30 -23.89 -12.70
CA PHE A 144 -2.74 -23.63 -12.70
C PHE A 144 -3.12 -22.71 -11.55
N GLY A 145 -3.82 -21.62 -11.85
CA GLY A 145 -4.31 -20.66 -10.85
C GLY A 145 -3.23 -19.72 -10.29
N ALA A 146 -1.99 -19.70 -10.82
CA ALA A 146 -0.91 -18.87 -10.27
C ALA A 146 -1.23 -17.38 -10.32
N ARG A 147 -1.81 -16.87 -11.41
CA ARG A 147 -2.23 -15.47 -11.54
C ARG A 147 -3.35 -15.09 -10.59
N GLU A 148 -4.32 -15.98 -10.43
CA GLU A 148 -5.44 -15.82 -9.53
C GLU A 148 -4.97 -15.79 -8.08
N LEU A 149 -4.07 -16.68 -7.67
CA LEU A 149 -3.47 -16.69 -6.34
C LEU A 149 -2.68 -15.40 -6.08
N LEU A 150 -1.89 -14.94 -7.05
CA LEU A 150 -1.15 -13.68 -6.95
C LEU A 150 -2.10 -12.50 -6.68
N ALA A 151 -3.20 -12.39 -7.44
CA ALA A 151 -4.21 -11.35 -7.26
C ALA A 151 -4.97 -11.47 -5.92
N LEU A 152 -5.24 -12.70 -5.46
CA LEU A 152 -5.89 -12.97 -4.17
C LEU A 152 -4.98 -12.57 -2.99
N TYR A 153 -3.69 -12.90 -3.03
CA TYR A 153 -2.74 -12.49 -1.98
C TYR A 153 -2.56 -10.97 -1.94
N LEU A 154 -2.51 -10.30 -3.10
CA LEU A 154 -2.51 -8.84 -3.15
C LEU A 154 -3.79 -8.26 -2.56
N SER A 155 -4.96 -8.80 -2.94
CA SER A 155 -6.24 -8.39 -2.38
C SER A 155 -6.29 -8.56 -0.87
N GLN A 156 -5.83 -9.70 -0.36
CA GLN A 156 -5.74 -9.96 1.08
C GLN A 156 -4.85 -8.93 1.79
N LEU A 157 -3.68 -8.62 1.23
CA LEU A 157 -2.77 -7.62 1.78
C LEU A 157 -3.44 -6.24 1.86
N LEU A 158 -4.09 -5.80 0.78
CA LEU A 158 -4.79 -4.53 0.74
C LEU A 158 -5.90 -4.46 1.80
N TYR A 159 -6.71 -5.52 1.95
CA TYR A 159 -7.75 -5.56 2.97
C TYR A 159 -7.20 -5.58 4.40
N LEU A 160 -6.12 -6.32 4.67
CA LEU A 160 -5.47 -6.33 5.99
C LEU A 160 -4.97 -4.93 6.35
N THR A 161 -4.28 -4.30 5.42
CA THR A 161 -3.73 -2.94 5.60
C THR A 161 -4.83 -1.89 5.76
N ALA A 162 -5.87 -1.92 4.92
CA ALA A 162 -7.02 -1.01 5.02
C ALA A 162 -7.75 -1.15 6.37
N ARG A 163 -8.00 -2.38 6.84
CA ARG A 163 -8.62 -2.64 8.15
C ARG A 163 -7.79 -2.07 9.29
N ARG A 164 -6.47 -2.21 9.24
CA ARG A 164 -5.55 -1.65 10.25
C ARG A 164 -5.61 -0.12 10.23
N MET A 165 -5.49 0.51 9.06
CA MET A 165 -5.57 1.96 8.93
C MET A 165 -6.89 2.55 9.44
N ARG A 166 -8.03 1.87 9.19
CA ARG A 166 -9.34 2.29 9.71
C ARG A 166 -9.44 2.17 11.22
N ARG A 167 -8.81 1.15 11.83
CA ARG A 167 -8.79 0.98 13.29
C ARG A 167 -8.00 2.08 13.98
N THR A 168 -6.85 2.48 13.42
CA THR A 168 -6.01 3.55 13.97
C THR A 168 -6.63 4.94 13.80
N ARG A 169 -7.52 5.13 12.82
CA ARG A 169 -8.28 6.38 12.62
C ARG A 169 -9.52 6.51 13.53
N ARG A 170 -10.00 5.43 14.12
CA ARG A 170 -11.10 5.53 15.10
C ARG A 170 -10.58 6.21 16.36
N PRO A 171 -11.18 7.32 16.80
CA PRO A 171 -10.80 7.95 18.06
C PRO A 171 -10.94 6.92 19.18
N GLY A 172 -9.92 6.84 20.04
CA GLY A 172 -9.95 5.95 21.20
C GLY A 172 -11.12 6.30 22.13
N PRO A 173 -11.46 5.43 23.09
CA PRO A 173 -12.59 5.66 24.01
C PRO A 173 -12.56 7.02 24.70
N ARG A 174 -11.37 7.54 25.07
CA ARG A 174 -11.19 8.88 25.64
C ARG A 174 -11.51 10.00 24.63
N ALA A 175 -10.99 9.96 23.41
CA ALA A 175 -11.27 10.95 22.39
C ALA A 175 -12.75 10.95 21.98
N ARG A 176 -13.42 9.78 22.01
CA ARG A 176 -14.86 9.66 21.79
C ARG A 176 -15.67 10.28 22.94
N ALA A 177 -15.24 10.08 24.18
CA ALA A 177 -15.88 10.71 25.34
C ALA A 177 -15.74 12.23 25.28
N GLU A 178 -14.55 12.75 24.95
CA GLU A 178 -14.29 14.18 24.80
C GLU A 178 -15.11 14.80 23.66
N GLN A 179 -15.22 14.12 22.50
CA GLN A 179 -16.07 14.56 21.38
C GLN A 179 -17.56 14.57 21.75
N ASN A 180 -18.04 13.53 22.47
CA ASN A 180 -19.43 13.48 22.91
C ASN A 180 -19.73 14.57 23.97
N GLN A 181 -18.78 14.86 24.86
CA GLN A 181 -18.91 15.92 25.84
C GLN A 181 -18.91 17.31 25.20
N ALA A 182 -18.05 17.55 24.21
CA ALA A 182 -18.04 18.79 23.42
C ALA A 182 -19.37 19.00 22.67
N ALA A 183 -19.85 17.96 21.99
CA ALA A 183 -21.13 17.99 21.28
C ALA A 183 -22.32 18.24 22.23
N LEU A 184 -22.29 17.70 23.45
CA LEU A 184 -23.31 17.95 24.46
C LEU A 184 -23.27 19.41 24.90
N VAL A 185 -22.10 19.97 25.18
CA VAL A 185 -21.92 21.38 25.56
C VAL A 185 -22.38 22.32 24.47
N ASP A 186 -22.05 22.04 23.23
CA ASP A 186 -22.49 22.85 22.08
C ASP A 186 -24.03 22.75 21.89
N GLY A 187 -24.61 21.57 22.05
CA GLY A 187 -26.07 21.38 22.02
C GLY A 187 -26.80 22.16 23.12
N VAL A 188 -26.24 22.17 24.32
CA VAL A 188 -26.77 22.95 25.48
C VAL A 188 -26.64 24.45 25.18
N ARG A 189 -25.51 24.93 24.65
CA ARG A 189 -25.33 26.34 24.28
C ARG A 189 -26.34 26.77 23.20
N LEU A 190 -26.54 25.96 22.20
CA LEU A 190 -27.50 26.24 21.12
C LEU A 190 -28.93 26.30 21.69
N TYR A 191 -29.31 25.37 22.54
CA TYR A 191 -30.61 25.36 23.20
C TYR A 191 -30.87 26.63 24.01
N PHE A 192 -29.87 27.07 24.81
CA PHE A 192 -30.02 28.32 25.59
C PHE A 192 -30.04 29.55 24.70
N SER A 193 -29.32 29.59 23.56
CA SER A 193 -29.39 30.75 22.63
C SER A 193 -30.73 30.86 21.90
N GLU A 194 -31.46 29.77 21.75
CA GLU A 194 -32.75 29.76 21.03
C GLU A 194 -33.95 29.91 22.00
N HIS A 195 -33.80 29.73 23.30
CA HIS A 195 -34.91 29.68 24.25
C HIS A 195 -34.81 30.65 25.46
N ILE A 196 -33.77 31.48 25.49
CA ILE A 196 -33.60 32.50 26.51
C ILE A 196 -33.41 33.84 25.81
N ASP A 197 -34.52 34.59 25.67
CA ASP A 197 -34.59 36.02 25.43
C ASP A 197 -34.67 36.77 26.79
#